data_e5bd1fa0dda58db60d6b6987c3c87137
#
_entry.id   e5bd1fa0dda58db60d6b6987c3c87137
#
_cell.length_a   1.000
_cell.length_b   1.000
_cell.length_c   1.000
_cell.angle_alpha   90.00
_cell.angle_beta   90.00
_cell.angle_gamma   90.00
#
_symmetry.space_group_name_H-M   'P 1'
#
loop_
_entity.id
_entity.type
_entity.pdbx_description
1 polymer ?
#
loop_
_entity_poly.entity_id
_entity_poly.type
_entity_poly.pdbx_seq_one_letter_code
_entity_poly.pdbx_strand_id
1 'polypeptide(L)'
;VRDYIRKYSPSEKLMYVQREGKDFKPLTLEQSYGLLFPEQKKESDETKHRLAVLTNLLSCIDIRLFGATFAIKGANTSIHGPVQVNHGINRFPANEIYSEQIKAPFASEAGADMTTIGSQTNLREGHYVFHITVNPKNIEEIAKAATHDGISTDDITKLKEALTRGVTALDSSRKIGSENEALLWVTLKADSTKHLPNFTELISVKIDTEKSEKRVIHCERIAEVLARVSAEIDSIELHYNPTTTSVVGLTGLTVKAFDIVSGQAM
;
A
#
# COMPACT_ATOMS: atom_id res chain seq x y z
N VAL A 1 0.84 -4.13 -0.58
CA VAL A 1 0.07 -4.16 0.68
C VAL A 1 -0.86 -5.38 0.73
N ARG A 2 -1.87 -5.51 -0.14
CA ARG A 2 -2.81 -6.64 -0.14
C ARG A 2 -2.13 -8.01 -0.23
N ASP A 3 -1.11 -8.14 -1.08
CA ASP A 3 -0.34 -9.39 -1.22
C ASP A 3 0.46 -9.71 0.05
N TYR A 4 1.03 -8.72 0.69
CA TYR A 4 1.71 -8.86 1.97
C TYR A 4 0.74 -9.35 3.07
N ILE A 5 -0.40 -8.69 3.24
CA ILE A 5 -1.42 -9.10 4.23
C ILE A 5 -1.86 -10.55 3.99
N ARG A 6 -2.10 -10.95 2.73
CA ARG A 6 -2.45 -12.34 2.40
C ARG A 6 -1.40 -13.35 2.85
N LYS A 7 -0.11 -13.04 2.66
CA LYS A 7 0.99 -13.96 2.99
C LYS A 7 1.27 -14.03 4.49
N TYR A 8 1.19 -12.90 5.17
CA TYR A 8 1.66 -12.76 6.54
C TYR A 8 0.55 -12.61 7.59
N SER A 9 -0.70 -12.52 7.17
CA SER A 9 -1.90 -12.49 8.04
C SER A 9 -2.94 -13.50 7.54
N PRO A 10 -2.64 -14.82 7.60
CA PRO A 10 -3.47 -15.86 6.97
C PRO A 10 -4.87 -16.03 7.60
N SER A 11 -5.09 -15.49 8.79
CA SER A 11 -6.41 -15.44 9.44
C SER A 11 -7.35 -14.40 8.83
N GLU A 12 -6.81 -13.43 8.08
CA GLU A 12 -7.61 -12.38 7.46
C GLU A 12 -8.28 -12.85 6.18
N LYS A 13 -9.55 -12.47 6.01
CA LYS A 13 -10.24 -12.63 4.72
C LYS A 13 -9.87 -11.48 3.79
N LEU A 14 -9.57 -11.80 2.54
CA LEU A 14 -9.33 -10.83 1.47
C LEU A 14 -10.13 -11.19 0.23
N MET A 15 -10.84 -10.22 -0.33
CA MET A 15 -11.49 -10.35 -1.64
C MET A 15 -10.50 -10.33 -2.80
N TYR A 16 -9.36 -9.65 -2.62
CA TYR A 16 -8.38 -9.41 -3.68
C TYR A 16 -7.85 -10.70 -4.30
N VAL A 17 -8.13 -10.85 -5.59
CA VAL A 17 -7.67 -11.92 -6.49
C VAL A 17 -7.65 -13.30 -5.84
N GLN A 18 -8.83 -13.91 -5.71
CA GLN A 18 -8.93 -15.32 -5.38
C GLN A 18 -8.59 -16.18 -6.61
N ARG A 19 -7.99 -17.33 -6.37
CA ARG A 19 -7.61 -18.30 -7.41
C ARG A 19 -8.00 -19.67 -6.96
N GLU A 20 -8.55 -20.47 -7.87
CA GLU A 20 -8.97 -21.84 -7.59
C GLU A 20 -8.63 -22.77 -8.76
N GLY A 21 -8.64 -24.07 -8.47
CA GLY A 21 -8.41 -25.11 -9.44
C GLY A 21 -6.94 -25.34 -9.80
N LYS A 22 -6.69 -26.34 -10.65
CA LYS A 22 -5.33 -26.74 -11.06
C LYS A 22 -4.60 -25.69 -11.88
N ASP A 23 -5.35 -24.84 -12.59
CA ASP A 23 -4.80 -23.81 -13.48
C ASP A 23 -4.48 -22.49 -12.76
N PHE A 24 -4.82 -22.36 -11.49
CA PHE A 24 -4.63 -21.13 -10.69
C PHE A 24 -5.15 -19.86 -11.37
N LYS A 25 -6.21 -19.96 -12.18
CA LYS A 25 -6.81 -18.80 -12.85
C LYS A 25 -7.49 -17.89 -11.84
N PRO A 26 -7.43 -16.56 -12.04
CA PRO A 26 -8.19 -15.64 -11.23
C PRO A 26 -9.69 -15.93 -11.34
N LEU A 27 -10.38 -15.99 -10.21
CA LEU A 27 -11.81 -16.12 -10.14
C LEU A 27 -12.51 -14.80 -10.50
N THR A 28 -13.74 -14.88 -10.99
CA THR A 28 -14.61 -13.73 -11.13
C THR A 28 -14.96 -13.16 -9.74
N LEU A 29 -15.49 -11.94 -9.70
CA LEU A 29 -15.93 -11.32 -8.45
C LEU A 29 -16.98 -12.16 -7.73
N GLU A 30 -17.97 -12.68 -8.46
CA GLU A 30 -19.05 -13.53 -7.92
C GLU A 30 -18.52 -14.87 -7.41
N GLN A 31 -17.61 -15.51 -8.16
CA GLN A 31 -16.95 -16.74 -7.72
C GLN A 31 -16.10 -16.52 -6.47
N SER A 32 -15.33 -15.42 -6.43
CA SER A 32 -14.50 -15.06 -5.27
C SER A 32 -15.36 -14.83 -4.02
N TYR A 33 -16.50 -14.17 -4.19
CA TYR A 33 -17.45 -13.97 -3.09
C TYR A 33 -18.04 -15.28 -2.61
N GLY A 34 -18.51 -16.15 -3.53
CA GLY A 34 -19.05 -17.47 -3.19
C GLY A 34 -18.04 -18.38 -2.48
N LEU A 35 -16.76 -18.32 -2.87
CA LEU A 35 -15.67 -19.05 -2.21
C LEU A 35 -15.45 -18.60 -0.76
N LEU A 36 -15.50 -17.27 -0.52
CA LEU A 36 -15.26 -16.71 0.82
C LEU A 36 -16.49 -16.82 1.74
N PHE A 37 -17.68 -16.86 1.17
CA PHE A 37 -18.95 -16.84 1.90
C PHE A 37 -19.92 -17.92 1.38
N PRO A 38 -19.57 -19.21 1.46
CA PRO A 38 -20.37 -20.30 0.89
C PRO A 38 -21.73 -20.44 1.56
N GLU A 39 -21.86 -20.03 2.83
CA GLU A 39 -23.11 -20.12 3.60
C GLU A 39 -24.10 -19.00 3.28
N GLN A 40 -23.70 -17.99 2.50
CA GLN A 40 -24.55 -16.86 2.17
C GLN A 40 -25.68 -17.29 1.23
N LYS A 41 -26.89 -17.32 1.77
CA LYS A 41 -28.11 -17.54 0.98
C LYS A 41 -28.64 -16.22 0.40
N LYS A 42 -29.27 -16.34 -0.76
CA LYS A 42 -29.95 -15.18 -1.35
C LYS A 42 -31.22 -14.91 -0.55
N GLU A 43 -31.29 -13.73 0.04
CA GLU A 43 -32.51 -13.26 0.70
C GLU A 43 -33.58 -12.89 -0.32
N SER A 44 -34.85 -13.11 0.02
CA SER A 44 -36.00 -12.69 -0.83
C SER A 44 -36.18 -11.17 -0.83
N ASP A 45 -35.82 -10.49 0.26
CA ASP A 45 -35.79 -9.05 0.41
C ASP A 45 -34.46 -8.50 -0.09
N GLU A 46 -34.48 -7.69 -1.13
CA GLU A 46 -33.29 -7.11 -1.75
C GLU A 46 -32.48 -6.23 -0.77
N THR A 47 -33.16 -5.51 0.12
CA THR A 47 -32.48 -4.67 1.12
C THR A 47 -31.72 -5.52 2.13
N LYS A 48 -32.36 -6.57 2.65
CA LYS A 48 -31.70 -7.51 3.57
C LYS A 48 -30.54 -8.24 2.88
N HIS A 49 -30.76 -8.66 1.63
CA HIS A 49 -29.70 -9.30 0.85
C HIS A 49 -28.50 -8.37 0.68
N ARG A 50 -28.72 -7.13 0.29
CA ARG A 50 -27.66 -6.12 0.13
C ARG A 50 -26.92 -5.86 1.43
N LEU A 51 -27.62 -5.75 2.56
CA LEU A 51 -26.99 -5.56 3.87
C LEU A 51 -26.14 -6.78 4.29
N ALA A 52 -26.65 -7.99 4.08
CA ALA A 52 -25.89 -9.21 4.36
C ALA A 52 -24.60 -9.31 3.52
N VAL A 53 -24.70 -8.97 2.22
CA VAL A 53 -23.51 -8.89 1.35
C VAL A 53 -22.53 -7.83 1.85
N LEU A 54 -23.03 -6.66 2.25
CA LEU A 54 -22.20 -5.58 2.78
C LEU A 54 -21.46 -5.99 4.05
N THR A 55 -22.14 -6.63 5.00
CA THR A 55 -21.54 -7.17 6.23
C THR A 55 -20.42 -8.16 5.91
N ASN A 56 -20.64 -9.07 4.97
CA ASN A 56 -19.63 -10.01 4.52
C ASN A 56 -18.43 -9.31 3.89
N LEU A 57 -18.67 -8.32 3.03
CA LEU A 57 -17.57 -7.55 2.42
C LEU A 57 -16.73 -6.82 3.47
N LEU A 58 -17.35 -6.22 4.47
CA LEU A 58 -16.66 -5.54 5.57
C LEU A 58 -15.89 -6.52 6.48
N SER A 59 -16.21 -7.81 6.46
CA SER A 59 -15.36 -8.81 7.14
C SER A 59 -14.02 -9.05 6.43
N CYS A 60 -13.85 -8.56 5.19
CA CYS A 60 -12.59 -8.64 4.45
C CYS A 60 -11.73 -7.40 4.72
N ILE A 61 -10.51 -7.59 5.21
CA ILE A 61 -9.61 -6.49 5.59
C ILE A 61 -9.28 -5.56 4.42
N ASP A 62 -9.10 -6.08 3.21
CA ASP A 62 -8.82 -5.27 2.04
C ASP A 62 -9.99 -4.39 1.62
N ILE A 63 -11.22 -4.81 1.88
CA ILE A 63 -12.42 -3.99 1.68
C ILE A 63 -12.54 -2.94 2.77
N ARG A 64 -12.31 -3.30 4.05
CA ARG A 64 -12.31 -2.33 5.15
C ARG A 64 -11.26 -1.24 4.96
N LEU A 65 -10.08 -1.59 4.45
CA LEU A 65 -9.00 -0.62 4.23
C LEU A 65 -9.21 0.21 2.97
N PHE A 66 -9.41 -0.42 1.83
CA PHE A 66 -9.31 0.24 0.52
C PHE A 66 -10.64 0.45 -0.18
N GLY A 67 -11.73 -0.09 0.38
CA GLY A 67 -13.03 -0.08 -0.28
C GLY A 67 -13.08 -0.98 -1.51
N ALA A 68 -14.20 -0.98 -2.18
CA ALA A 68 -14.41 -1.67 -3.46
C ALA A 68 -15.66 -1.16 -4.18
N THR A 69 -15.66 -1.32 -5.50
CA THR A 69 -16.89 -1.36 -6.29
C THR A 69 -17.27 -2.81 -6.48
N PHE A 70 -18.36 -3.23 -5.87
CA PHE A 70 -18.85 -4.60 -5.88
C PHE A 70 -20.13 -4.68 -6.69
N ALA A 71 -20.10 -5.29 -7.86
CA ALA A 71 -21.20 -5.36 -8.81
C ALA A 71 -21.54 -6.84 -9.09
N ILE A 72 -22.45 -7.38 -8.29
CA ILE A 72 -23.08 -8.67 -8.54
C ILE A 72 -24.60 -8.50 -8.64
N LYS A 73 -25.27 -9.44 -9.31
CA LYS A 73 -26.71 -9.38 -9.53
C LYS A 73 -27.48 -9.33 -8.19
N GLY A 74 -28.20 -8.25 -7.96
CA GLY A 74 -29.03 -8.04 -6.76
C GLY A 74 -28.29 -7.43 -5.55
N ALA A 75 -26.99 -7.12 -5.67
CA ALA A 75 -26.22 -6.52 -4.57
C ALA A 75 -25.12 -5.57 -5.06
N ASN A 76 -25.48 -4.62 -5.94
CA ASN A 76 -24.52 -3.60 -6.36
C ASN A 76 -24.24 -2.64 -5.20
N THR A 77 -22.97 -2.49 -4.84
CA THR A 77 -22.54 -1.54 -3.81
C THR A 77 -21.15 -0.97 -4.14
N SER A 78 -20.96 0.27 -3.73
CA SER A 78 -19.64 0.94 -3.78
C SER A 78 -19.26 1.34 -2.36
N ILE A 79 -18.09 0.93 -1.93
CA ILE A 79 -17.53 1.21 -0.60
C ILE A 79 -16.34 2.12 -0.81
N HIS A 80 -16.42 3.34 -0.29
CA HIS A 80 -15.28 4.24 -0.28
C HIS A 80 -14.40 3.94 0.94
N GLY A 81 -13.22 3.38 0.69
CA GLY A 81 -12.33 2.94 1.78
C GLY A 81 -11.65 4.09 2.49
N PRO A 82 -11.29 3.90 3.76
CA PRO A 82 -10.53 4.88 4.55
C PRO A 82 -9.15 5.18 3.97
N VAL A 83 -8.47 4.18 3.42
CA VAL A 83 -7.11 4.30 2.92
C VAL A 83 -7.11 4.68 1.44
N GLN A 84 -6.57 5.85 1.15
CA GLN A 84 -6.39 6.36 -0.21
C GLN A 84 -4.90 6.55 -0.49
N VAL A 85 -4.43 6.08 -1.64
CA VAL A 85 -3.03 6.10 -2.04
C VAL A 85 -2.90 6.83 -3.36
N ASN A 86 -2.04 7.83 -3.43
CA ASN A 86 -1.75 8.52 -4.68
C ASN A 86 -0.75 7.75 -5.57
N HIS A 87 -0.46 8.29 -6.74
CA HIS A 87 0.59 7.77 -7.60
C HIS A 87 1.97 7.98 -6.98
N GLY A 88 2.86 6.99 -7.13
CA GLY A 88 4.25 7.12 -6.75
C GLY A 88 5.00 8.08 -7.68
N ILE A 89 5.65 9.07 -7.10
CA ILE A 89 6.44 10.07 -7.83
C ILE A 89 7.91 9.85 -7.49
N ASN A 90 8.76 9.64 -8.50
CA ASN A 90 10.19 9.56 -8.29
C ASN A 90 10.74 10.94 -7.88
N ARG A 91 11.34 11.00 -6.69
CA ARG A 91 11.92 12.23 -6.11
C ARG A 91 13.44 12.24 -6.10
N PHE A 92 14.04 11.33 -6.87
CA PHE A 92 15.47 11.24 -7.06
C PHE A 92 15.86 11.78 -8.44
N PRO A 93 16.50 12.97 -8.53
CA PRO A 93 16.80 13.60 -9.81
C PRO A 93 17.93 12.93 -10.57
N ALA A 94 18.84 12.22 -9.89
CA ALA A 94 19.98 11.54 -10.50
C ALA A 94 19.60 10.13 -11.03
N ASN A 95 18.39 10.00 -11.61
CA ASN A 95 17.95 8.75 -12.21
C ASN A 95 18.47 8.62 -13.66
N GLU A 96 18.65 7.37 -14.09
CA GLU A 96 19.09 7.02 -15.44
C GLU A 96 18.19 5.93 -15.99
N ILE A 97 17.64 6.17 -17.20
CA ILE A 97 16.87 5.19 -17.94
C ILE A 97 17.75 4.63 -19.05
N TYR A 98 17.90 3.31 -19.08
CA TYR A 98 18.66 2.62 -20.10
C TYR A 98 17.89 1.45 -20.69
N SER A 99 18.22 1.08 -21.92
CA SER A 99 17.60 -0.03 -22.62
C SER A 99 18.63 -1.10 -22.94
N GLU A 100 18.27 -2.34 -22.68
CA GLU A 100 19.07 -3.53 -22.96
C GLU A 100 18.37 -4.40 -24.00
N GLN A 101 19.15 -5.05 -24.85
CA GLN A 101 18.64 -6.08 -25.75
C GLN A 101 18.74 -7.44 -25.08
N ILE A 102 17.64 -8.17 -25.12
CA ILE A 102 17.55 -9.53 -24.55
C ILE A 102 17.38 -10.49 -25.73
N LYS A 103 18.28 -11.48 -25.82
CA LYS A 103 18.13 -12.62 -26.74
C LYS A 103 17.34 -13.74 -26.05
N ALA A 104 16.29 -14.21 -26.68
CA ALA A 104 15.62 -15.42 -26.23
C ALA A 104 16.54 -16.64 -26.46
N PRO A 105 16.66 -17.56 -25.48
CA PRO A 105 17.52 -18.76 -25.60
C PRO A 105 16.91 -19.84 -26.52
N PHE A 106 15.70 -19.60 -27.02
CA PHE A 106 14.97 -20.57 -27.87
C PHE A 106 14.75 -20.02 -29.27
N ALA A 107 14.85 -20.88 -30.27
CA ALA A 107 14.42 -20.56 -31.62
C ALA A 107 12.90 -20.37 -31.66
N SER A 108 12.41 -19.48 -32.52
CA SER A 108 10.97 -19.25 -32.73
C SER A 108 10.27 -20.43 -33.39
N GLU A 109 11.00 -21.24 -34.17
CA GLU A 109 10.52 -22.44 -34.85
C GLU A 109 11.61 -23.53 -34.85
N ALA A 110 11.19 -24.78 -35.01
CA ALA A 110 12.14 -25.91 -35.08
C ALA A 110 13.08 -25.74 -36.29
N GLY A 111 14.39 -25.71 -36.03
CA GLY A 111 15.43 -25.54 -37.06
C GLY A 111 15.77 -24.09 -37.41
N ALA A 112 15.15 -23.10 -36.79
CA ALA A 112 15.51 -21.68 -36.96
C ALA A 112 16.65 -21.27 -36.00
N ASP A 113 17.42 -20.26 -36.39
CA ASP A 113 18.39 -19.65 -35.50
C ASP A 113 17.73 -18.92 -34.34
N MET A 114 18.45 -18.79 -33.22
CA MET A 114 18.01 -18.03 -32.04
C MET A 114 18.00 -16.53 -32.34
N THR A 115 16.97 -16.07 -33.05
CA THR A 115 16.89 -14.71 -33.60
C THR A 115 15.89 -13.81 -32.87
N THR A 116 15.14 -14.35 -31.89
CA THR A 116 14.17 -13.53 -31.15
C THR A 116 14.90 -12.56 -30.23
N ILE A 117 14.90 -11.28 -30.64
CA ILE A 117 15.48 -10.18 -29.88
C ILE A 117 14.33 -9.38 -29.25
N GLY A 118 14.35 -9.26 -27.95
CA GLY A 118 13.50 -8.35 -27.18
C GLY A 118 14.29 -7.15 -26.68
N SER A 119 13.64 -6.06 -26.38
CA SER A 119 14.24 -4.93 -25.66
C SER A 119 13.60 -4.80 -24.29
N GLN A 120 14.40 -4.48 -23.30
CA GLN A 120 13.94 -4.17 -21.94
C GLN A 120 14.45 -2.79 -21.55
N THR A 121 13.55 -1.93 -21.10
CA THR A 121 13.90 -0.62 -20.56
C THR A 121 13.89 -0.68 -19.06
N ASN A 122 14.98 -0.24 -18.44
CA ASN A 122 15.20 -0.27 -17.00
C ASN A 122 15.48 1.14 -16.48
N LEU A 123 15.10 1.37 -15.23
CA LEU A 123 15.51 2.53 -14.45
C LEU A 123 16.62 2.05 -13.50
N ARG A 124 17.79 2.70 -13.53
CA ARG A 124 18.94 2.31 -12.68
C ARG A 124 18.62 2.48 -11.20
N GLU A 125 18.06 3.61 -10.83
CA GLU A 125 17.68 3.94 -9.46
C GLU A 125 16.48 4.87 -9.45
N GLY A 126 15.55 4.66 -8.52
CA GLY A 126 14.41 5.54 -8.34
C GLY A 126 13.86 5.45 -6.92
N HIS A 127 13.56 6.60 -6.33
CA HIS A 127 12.96 6.74 -5.02
C HIS A 127 11.55 7.29 -5.17
N TYR A 128 10.59 6.37 -5.14
CA TYR A 128 9.17 6.68 -5.36
C TYR A 128 8.49 7.04 -4.05
N VAL A 129 8.00 8.26 -3.97
CA VAL A 129 7.25 8.75 -2.82
C VAL A 129 5.76 8.62 -3.09
N PHE A 130 5.06 7.98 -2.17
CA PHE A 130 3.60 7.85 -2.15
C PHE A 130 3.04 8.66 -1.00
N HIS A 131 1.98 9.41 -1.24
CA HIS A 131 1.18 10.00 -0.18
C HIS A 131 -0.02 9.10 0.10
N ILE A 132 -0.24 8.79 1.37
CA ILE A 132 -1.31 7.91 1.81
C ILE A 132 -2.12 8.66 2.86
N THR A 133 -3.43 8.68 2.70
CA THR A 133 -4.34 9.20 3.70
C THR A 133 -5.17 8.07 4.29
N VAL A 134 -5.43 8.14 5.59
CA VAL A 134 -6.33 7.23 6.29
C VAL A 134 -7.40 8.06 6.97
N ASN A 135 -8.64 7.99 6.45
CA ASN A 135 -9.78 8.70 7.00
C ASN A 135 -10.88 7.70 7.39
N PRO A 136 -10.99 7.31 8.66
CA PRO A 136 -12.01 6.37 9.13
C PRO A 136 -13.46 6.79 8.81
N LYS A 137 -13.71 8.09 8.72
CA LYS A 137 -15.06 8.62 8.41
C LYS A 137 -15.59 8.20 7.04
N ASN A 138 -14.70 7.86 6.10
CA ASN A 138 -15.12 7.42 4.75
C ASN A 138 -15.97 6.15 4.76
N ILE A 139 -15.80 5.29 5.78
CA ILE A 139 -16.52 4.00 5.87
C ILE A 139 -17.59 3.99 6.98
N GLU A 140 -17.66 5.04 7.80
CA GLU A 140 -18.46 5.05 9.03
C GLU A 140 -19.96 4.82 8.78
N GLU A 141 -20.56 5.49 7.80
CA GLU A 141 -21.99 5.32 7.47
C GLU A 141 -22.31 3.89 7.03
N ILE A 142 -21.47 3.35 6.15
CA ILE A 142 -21.64 2.00 5.59
C ILE A 142 -21.42 0.95 6.70
N ALA A 143 -20.44 1.16 7.55
CA ALA A 143 -20.18 0.28 8.69
C ALA A 143 -21.38 0.25 9.67
N LYS A 144 -21.93 1.42 10.02
CA LYS A 144 -23.14 1.51 10.84
C LYS A 144 -24.32 0.78 10.21
N ALA A 145 -24.56 0.96 8.92
CA ALA A 145 -25.64 0.27 8.20
C ALA A 145 -25.48 -1.26 8.23
N ALA A 146 -24.24 -1.75 8.16
CA ALA A 146 -23.90 -3.16 8.20
C ALA A 146 -23.73 -3.72 9.64
N THR A 147 -23.97 -2.92 10.67
CA THR A 147 -23.71 -3.28 12.08
C THR A 147 -22.27 -3.77 12.28
N HIS A 148 -21.30 -3.03 11.72
CA HIS A 148 -19.88 -3.33 11.77
C HIS A 148 -19.11 -2.13 12.37
N ASP A 149 -18.02 -2.39 13.09
CA ASP A 149 -17.24 -1.34 13.78
C ASP A 149 -16.34 -0.51 12.83
N GLY A 150 -16.31 -0.84 11.54
CA GLY A 150 -15.46 -0.16 10.56
C GLY A 150 -14.01 -0.63 10.63
N ILE A 151 -13.08 0.32 10.52
CA ILE A 151 -11.64 0.05 10.60
C ILE A 151 -11.19 -0.05 12.06
N SER A 152 -10.36 -1.06 12.36
CA SER A 152 -9.84 -1.31 13.70
C SER A 152 -8.38 -0.84 13.86
N THR A 153 -7.90 -0.76 15.10
CA THR A 153 -6.48 -0.53 15.41
C THR A 153 -5.60 -1.66 14.85
N ASP A 154 -6.09 -2.88 14.84
CA ASP A 154 -5.39 -4.04 14.28
C ASP A 154 -5.25 -3.93 12.76
N ASP A 155 -6.29 -3.44 12.05
CA ASP A 155 -6.21 -3.14 10.62
C ASP A 155 -5.12 -2.10 10.32
N ILE A 156 -5.00 -1.06 11.16
CA ILE A 156 -3.95 -0.03 11.03
C ILE A 156 -2.56 -0.63 11.29
N THR A 157 -2.43 -1.49 12.27
CA THR A 157 -1.17 -2.19 12.57
C THR A 157 -0.72 -3.03 11.37
N LYS A 158 -1.60 -3.84 10.80
CA LYS A 158 -1.33 -4.65 9.60
C LYS A 158 -1.04 -3.79 8.37
N LEU A 159 -1.73 -2.65 8.25
CA LEU A 159 -1.43 -1.67 7.19
C LEU A 159 -0.01 -1.12 7.33
N LYS A 160 0.41 -0.67 8.53
CA LYS A 160 1.76 -0.18 8.79
C LYS A 160 2.82 -1.25 8.49
N GLU A 161 2.62 -2.48 8.94
CA GLU A 161 3.52 -3.60 8.62
C GLU A 161 3.64 -3.81 7.11
N ALA A 162 2.53 -3.80 6.40
CA ALA A 162 2.53 -3.97 4.95
C ALA A 162 3.16 -2.78 4.21
N LEU A 163 3.12 -1.57 4.77
CA LEU A 163 3.77 -0.37 4.24
C LEU A 163 5.27 -0.32 4.54
N THR A 164 5.74 -0.99 5.58
CA THR A 164 7.17 -1.06 5.94
C THR A 164 7.90 -2.24 5.32
N ARG A 165 7.19 -3.29 4.89
CA ARG A 165 7.79 -4.56 4.44
C ARG A 165 7.27 -5.07 3.09
N GLY A 166 6.13 -4.58 2.63
CA GLY A 166 5.40 -5.20 1.53
C GLY A 166 6.04 -5.06 0.15
N VAL A 167 6.93 -4.10 -0.08
CA VAL A 167 7.72 -3.98 -1.31
C VAL A 167 8.94 -4.90 -1.22
N THR A 168 9.67 -4.84 -0.11
CA THR A 168 10.84 -5.69 0.16
C THR A 168 10.49 -7.18 0.10
N ALA A 169 9.29 -7.56 0.57
CA ALA A 169 8.79 -8.94 0.54
C ALA A 169 8.19 -9.36 -0.81
N LEU A 170 8.23 -8.51 -1.83
CA LEU A 170 7.67 -8.80 -3.15
C LEU A 170 8.77 -9.22 -4.13
N ASP A 171 9.11 -10.51 -4.10
CA ASP A 171 10.08 -11.10 -5.00
C ASP A 171 9.46 -11.38 -6.36
N SER A 172 9.91 -10.67 -7.38
CA SER A 172 9.63 -10.95 -8.78
C SER A 172 10.80 -10.51 -9.64
N SER A 173 10.89 -11.00 -10.85
CA SER A 173 12.01 -10.70 -11.78
C SER A 173 12.24 -9.21 -12.03
N ARG A 174 11.24 -8.36 -11.80
CA ARG A 174 11.31 -6.90 -11.98
C ARG A 174 11.28 -6.11 -10.67
N LYS A 175 11.08 -6.78 -9.54
CA LYS A 175 10.93 -6.15 -8.22
C LYS A 175 12.02 -6.56 -7.24
N ILE A 176 12.81 -7.57 -7.58
CA ILE A 176 13.97 -7.95 -6.76
C ILE A 176 14.90 -6.75 -6.58
N GLY A 177 15.31 -6.49 -5.34
CA GLY A 177 16.11 -5.33 -4.98
C GLY A 177 15.31 -4.04 -4.77
N SER A 178 13.96 -4.08 -4.93
CA SER A 178 13.12 -2.95 -4.51
C SER A 178 12.81 -3.06 -3.02
N GLU A 179 12.91 -1.95 -2.29
CA GLU A 179 12.78 -1.93 -0.84
C GLU A 179 11.74 -0.90 -0.37
N ASN A 180 11.18 -1.14 0.82
CA ASN A 180 10.51 -0.11 1.58
C ASN A 180 11.60 0.70 2.28
N GLU A 181 11.91 1.89 1.75
CA GLU A 181 13.03 2.70 2.23
C GLU A 181 12.71 3.45 3.51
N ALA A 182 11.55 4.11 3.52
CA ALA A 182 11.06 4.85 4.69
C ALA A 182 9.53 4.91 4.74
N LEU A 183 8.98 5.01 5.94
CA LEU A 183 7.59 5.35 6.21
C LEU A 183 7.55 6.48 7.25
N LEU A 184 7.02 7.64 6.89
CA LEU A 184 6.63 8.69 7.81
C LEU A 184 5.13 8.60 8.06
N TRP A 185 4.76 8.27 9.30
CA TRP A 185 3.38 8.13 9.72
C TRP A 185 3.00 9.22 10.70
N VAL A 186 2.02 10.05 10.35
CA VAL A 186 1.52 11.13 11.20
C VAL A 186 0.10 10.80 11.63
N THR A 187 -0.13 10.72 12.94
CA THR A 187 -1.46 10.54 13.52
C THR A 187 -1.96 11.87 14.05
N LEU A 188 -3.12 12.30 13.59
CA LEU A 188 -3.83 13.44 14.13
C LEU A 188 -4.70 13.01 15.31
N LYS A 189 -5.03 13.94 16.20
CA LYS A 189 -5.97 13.71 17.31
C LYS A 189 -7.34 13.31 16.77
N ALA A 190 -8.06 12.48 17.52
CA ALA A 190 -9.33 11.89 17.09
C ALA A 190 -10.41 12.92 16.72
N ASP A 191 -10.41 14.06 17.38
CA ASP A 191 -11.33 15.18 17.18
C ASP A 191 -10.84 16.22 16.17
N SER A 192 -9.62 16.06 15.63
CA SER A 192 -9.05 17.00 14.68
C SER A 192 -9.85 17.04 13.38
N THR A 193 -10.15 18.25 12.93
CA THR A 193 -10.76 18.52 11.61
C THR A 193 -9.72 18.95 10.57
N LYS A 194 -8.43 18.89 10.90
CA LYS A 194 -7.36 19.30 10.01
C LYS A 194 -7.06 18.21 8.97
N HIS A 195 -6.63 18.67 7.81
CA HIS A 195 -6.14 17.83 6.72
C HIS A 195 -4.72 18.24 6.38
N LEU A 196 -3.83 17.26 6.29
CA LEU A 196 -2.45 17.48 5.85
C LEU A 196 -2.40 17.56 4.32
N PRO A 197 -1.55 18.41 3.74
CA PRO A 197 -1.36 18.46 2.29
C PRO A 197 -0.65 17.21 1.77
N ASN A 198 -0.62 17.05 0.46
CA ASN A 198 0.15 16.00 -0.19
C ASN A 198 1.65 16.21 0.04
N PHE A 199 2.31 15.25 0.69
CA PHE A 199 3.74 15.33 1.02
C PHE A 199 4.68 14.97 -0.12
N THR A 200 4.20 14.37 -1.21
CA THR A 200 5.09 13.97 -2.31
C THR A 200 5.87 15.14 -2.92
N GLU A 201 5.27 16.33 -2.93
CA GLU A 201 5.91 17.55 -3.44
C GLU A 201 6.85 18.23 -2.41
N LEU A 202 6.82 17.79 -1.16
CA LEU A 202 7.58 18.36 -0.06
C LEU A 202 8.84 17.59 0.28
N ILE A 203 9.05 16.45 -0.39
CA ILE A 203 10.20 15.55 -0.21
C ILE A 203 11.15 15.66 -1.40
N SER A 204 12.44 15.60 -1.13
CA SER A 204 13.47 15.33 -2.14
C SER A 204 14.46 14.29 -1.61
N VAL A 205 15.01 13.48 -2.52
CA VAL A 205 16.02 12.47 -2.19
C VAL A 205 17.32 12.83 -2.92
N LYS A 206 18.43 12.82 -2.19
CA LYS A 206 19.77 13.15 -2.72
C LYS A 206 20.79 12.11 -2.25
N ILE A 207 21.93 12.06 -2.92
CA ILE A 207 23.08 11.28 -2.47
C ILE A 207 23.93 12.17 -1.56
N ASP A 208 24.32 11.65 -0.40
CA ASP A 208 25.36 12.28 0.42
C ASP A 208 26.73 11.87 -0.10
N THR A 209 27.26 12.64 -1.05
CA THR A 209 28.55 12.38 -1.69
C THR A 209 29.76 12.73 -0.79
N GLU A 210 29.52 13.51 0.27
CA GLU A 210 30.62 14.04 1.10
C GLU A 210 30.98 13.13 2.28
N LYS A 211 30.01 12.38 2.80
CA LYS A 211 30.18 11.70 4.11
C LYS A 211 29.95 10.19 4.10
N SER A 212 28.93 9.71 3.40
CA SER A 212 28.49 8.33 3.62
C SER A 212 27.96 7.59 2.39
N GLU A 213 27.85 8.26 1.26
CA GLU A 213 27.17 7.76 0.05
C GLU A 213 25.72 7.30 0.27
N LYS A 214 25.17 7.56 1.45
CA LYS A 214 23.78 7.26 1.79
C LYS A 214 22.80 8.08 0.96
N ARG A 215 21.59 7.58 0.87
CA ARG A 215 20.47 8.38 0.37
C ARG A 215 19.96 9.26 1.49
N VAL A 216 19.81 10.54 1.22
CA VAL A 216 19.31 11.53 2.18
C VAL A 216 17.92 11.97 1.76
N ILE A 217 16.95 11.67 2.60
CA ILE A 217 15.55 12.11 2.45
C ILE A 217 15.39 13.44 3.18
N HIS A 218 15.11 14.48 2.42
CA HIS A 218 14.92 15.85 2.92
C HIS A 218 13.45 16.10 3.23
N CYS A 219 13.15 16.40 4.50
CA CYS A 219 11.79 16.59 5.02
C CYS A 219 11.54 17.98 5.62
N GLU A 220 12.42 18.97 5.39
CA GLU A 220 12.33 20.33 5.98
C GLU A 220 10.96 20.98 5.72
N ARG A 221 10.45 20.87 4.48
CA ARG A 221 9.16 21.44 4.09
C ARG A 221 7.98 20.70 4.74
N ILE A 222 8.13 19.41 5.03
CA ILE A 222 7.13 18.66 5.81
C ILE A 222 7.13 19.17 7.25
N ALA A 223 8.30 19.34 7.86
CA ALA A 223 8.40 19.86 9.22
C ALA A 223 7.75 21.24 9.38
N GLU A 224 7.91 22.13 8.39
CA GLU A 224 7.23 23.43 8.37
C GLU A 224 5.70 23.29 8.38
N VAL A 225 5.15 22.32 7.63
CA VAL A 225 3.71 22.05 7.61
C VAL A 225 3.25 21.49 8.95
N LEU A 226 3.97 20.48 9.48
CA LEU A 226 3.61 19.82 10.74
C LEU A 226 3.70 20.80 11.93
N ALA A 227 4.68 21.70 11.94
CA ALA A 227 4.81 22.72 12.97
C ALA A 227 3.56 23.63 13.08
N ARG A 228 2.93 23.97 11.93
CA ARG A 228 1.71 24.81 11.91
C ARG A 228 0.48 24.12 12.52
N VAL A 229 0.49 22.81 12.59
CA VAL A 229 -0.62 21.99 13.12
C VAL A 229 -0.20 21.13 14.30
N SER A 230 0.91 21.46 14.94
CA SER A 230 1.50 20.67 16.03
C SER A 230 0.52 20.38 17.17
N ALA A 231 -0.39 21.31 17.50
CA ALA A 231 -1.43 21.12 18.49
C ALA A 231 -2.45 20.01 18.14
N GLU A 232 -2.60 19.68 16.85
CA GLU A 232 -3.52 18.68 16.34
C GLU A 232 -2.88 17.30 16.15
N ILE A 233 -1.56 17.22 16.30
CA ILE A 233 -0.81 15.96 16.12
C ILE A 233 -0.84 15.18 17.43
N ASP A 234 -1.19 13.90 17.35
CA ASP A 234 -1.09 12.92 18.41
C ASP A 234 0.30 12.26 18.44
N SER A 235 0.77 11.80 17.27
CA SER A 235 2.08 11.14 17.17
C SER A 235 2.68 11.26 15.77
N ILE A 236 4.02 11.20 15.71
CA ILE A 236 4.79 11.08 14.48
C ILE A 236 5.73 9.88 14.64
N GLU A 237 5.63 8.93 13.71
CA GLU A 237 6.51 7.77 13.64
C GLU A 237 7.30 7.82 12.33
N LEU A 238 8.60 7.51 12.41
CA LEU A 238 9.48 7.43 11.26
C LEU A 238 10.17 6.06 11.25
N HIS A 239 9.92 5.27 10.24
CA HIS A 239 10.59 4.00 10.01
C HIS A 239 11.51 4.14 8.81
N TYR A 240 12.79 3.81 8.94
CA TYR A 240 13.76 3.82 7.85
C TYR A 240 14.96 2.91 8.15
N ASN A 241 15.76 2.60 7.14
CA ASN A 241 16.98 1.81 7.32
C ASN A 241 18.18 2.77 7.56
N PRO A 242 18.69 2.89 8.80
CA PRO A 242 19.75 3.85 9.12
C PRO A 242 21.11 3.48 8.48
N THR A 243 21.23 2.25 7.95
CA THR A 243 22.46 1.82 7.27
C THR A 243 22.57 2.43 5.87
N THR A 244 21.48 2.50 5.13
CA THR A 244 21.45 2.95 3.73
C THR A 244 20.89 4.34 3.54
N THR A 245 20.09 4.83 4.48
CA THR A 245 19.29 6.05 4.35
C THR A 245 19.48 6.95 5.56
N SER A 246 19.51 8.24 5.33
CA SER A 246 19.42 9.30 6.35
C SER A 246 18.16 10.12 6.10
N VAL A 247 17.47 10.50 7.17
CA VAL A 247 16.30 11.39 7.09
C VAL A 247 16.64 12.69 7.84
N VAL A 248 16.51 13.81 7.16
CA VAL A 248 16.86 15.12 7.70
C VAL A 248 15.67 16.09 7.61
N GLY A 249 15.74 17.17 8.39
CA GLY A 249 14.76 18.24 8.32
C GLY A 249 13.54 18.07 9.23
N LEU A 250 13.50 17.06 10.12
CA LEU A 250 12.42 16.90 11.10
C LEU A 250 12.75 17.50 12.48
N THR A 251 13.77 18.37 12.54
CA THR A 251 14.22 19.03 13.77
C THR A 251 13.10 19.87 14.38
N GLY A 252 12.93 19.81 15.70
CA GLY A 252 11.90 20.53 16.42
C GLY A 252 10.55 19.80 16.53
N LEU A 253 10.43 18.62 15.90
CA LEU A 253 9.28 17.72 16.05
C LEU A 253 9.64 16.57 16.99
N THR A 254 8.66 16.10 17.77
CA THR A 254 8.78 14.86 18.55
C THR A 254 8.47 13.67 17.67
N VAL A 255 9.52 13.03 17.15
CA VAL A 255 9.42 11.89 16.23
C VAL A 255 9.89 10.61 16.93
N LYS A 256 9.09 9.56 16.90
CA LYS A 256 9.49 8.21 17.31
C LYS A 256 10.12 7.53 16.10
N ALA A 257 11.42 7.26 16.16
CA ALA A 257 12.15 6.62 15.08
C ALA A 257 12.28 5.11 15.32
N PHE A 258 12.19 4.34 14.22
CA PHE A 258 12.28 2.88 14.21
C PHE A 258 13.16 2.42 13.06
N ASP A 259 13.97 1.43 13.30
CA ASP A 259 14.66 0.72 12.24
C ASP A 259 13.63 -0.14 11.45
N ILE A 260 13.48 0.14 10.17
CA ILE A 260 12.49 -0.53 9.32
C ILE A 260 12.78 -2.03 9.13
N VAL A 261 14.05 -2.44 9.27
CA VAL A 261 14.50 -3.82 9.10
C VAL A 261 14.19 -4.65 10.35
N SER A 262 14.62 -4.17 11.51
CA SER A 262 14.44 -4.88 12.78
C SER A 262 13.11 -4.59 13.46
N GLY A 263 12.49 -3.45 13.16
CA GLY A 263 11.30 -2.94 13.84
C GLY A 263 11.57 -2.35 15.23
N GLN A 264 12.85 -2.25 15.63
CA GLN A 264 13.23 -1.72 16.94
C GLN A 264 13.25 -0.19 16.96
N ALA A 265 12.92 0.39 18.11
CA ALA A 265 13.06 1.82 18.32
C ALA A 265 14.56 2.23 18.31
N MET A 266 14.81 3.41 17.73
CA MET A 266 16.15 4.01 17.64
C MET A 266 16.28 5.21 18.57
#